data_87b421d99cbdb6c18d8990a7317aa6dd
#
_entry.id   87b421d99cbdb6c18d8990a7317aa6dd
#
_cell.length_a   1.000
_cell.length_b   1.000
_cell.length_c   1.000
_cell.angle_alpha   90.00
_cell.angle_beta   90.00
_cell.angle_gamma   90.00
#
_symmetry.space_group_name_H-M   'P 1'
#
loop_
_entity.id
_entity.type
_entity.pdbx_description
1 polymer ?
#
loop_
_entity_poly.entity_id
_entity_poly.type
_entity_poly.pdbx_seq_one_letter_code
_entity_poly.pdbx_strand_id
1 'polypeptide(L)'
;DLQRIVQILKRHAEVMFENNMKFKPSSIIITTLAAEVYYDAVLASEDFEDLLLNVIRTLHKAIDEDDGDPCILNPVNHNEKLSMKWEKDEEYFKYFMLWIEQIRTDFNVDNDYISSKDRMFYVTRSLRRKDTDIIISLKDLPQHQKPKWKILFDSSDKIKIRAFYLYKGFRYKEIKSGQALNKNGKLKFEVVGMNLDGYSVFWQITNTGTEAENANCLRGDFYNSEIIEGKKIRKEDTLYVG
;
A
#
# COMPACT_ATOMS: atom_id res chain seq x y z
N ASP A 1 7.90 -5.16 -16.00
CA ASP A 1 7.13 -5.46 -14.78
C ASP A 1 7.81 -6.52 -13.91
N LEU A 2 8.35 -7.62 -14.44
CA LEU A 2 9.07 -8.64 -13.65
C LEU A 2 10.15 -8.02 -12.74
N GLN A 3 10.99 -7.12 -13.26
CA GLN A 3 12.04 -6.46 -12.48
C GLN A 3 11.46 -5.69 -11.26
N ARG A 4 10.34 -5.00 -11.45
CA ARG A 4 9.66 -4.26 -10.36
C ARG A 4 9.12 -5.22 -9.30
N ILE A 5 8.50 -6.33 -9.72
CA ILE A 5 8.01 -7.38 -8.83
C ILE A 5 9.16 -7.96 -8.01
N VAL A 6 10.25 -8.35 -8.67
CA VAL A 6 11.44 -8.89 -7.99
C VAL A 6 12.02 -7.89 -6.98
N GLN A 7 12.03 -6.59 -7.29
CA GLN A 7 12.47 -5.55 -6.35
C GLN A 7 11.56 -5.48 -5.11
N ILE A 8 10.25 -5.55 -5.30
CA ILE A 8 9.27 -5.55 -4.21
C ILE A 8 9.46 -6.78 -3.31
N LEU A 9 9.56 -7.97 -3.90
CA LEU A 9 9.77 -9.22 -3.17
C LEU A 9 11.08 -9.20 -2.35
N LYS A 10 12.17 -8.74 -2.96
CA LYS A 10 13.48 -8.60 -2.28
C LYS A 10 13.41 -7.61 -1.14
N ARG A 11 12.74 -6.48 -1.36
CA ARG A 11 12.57 -5.46 -0.31
C ARG A 11 11.76 -5.98 0.86
N HIS A 12 10.67 -6.71 0.60
CA HIS A 12 9.90 -7.36 1.66
C HIS A 12 10.75 -8.34 2.47
N ALA A 13 11.54 -9.18 1.79
CA ALA A 13 12.45 -10.10 2.48
C ALA A 13 13.52 -9.36 3.31
N GLU A 14 14.07 -8.24 2.82
CA GLU A 14 15.01 -7.41 3.59
C GLU A 14 14.41 -6.86 4.87
N VAL A 15 13.18 -6.37 4.81
CA VAL A 15 12.48 -5.82 5.98
C VAL A 15 12.12 -6.92 6.97
N MET A 16 11.57 -8.04 6.49
CA MET A 16 11.17 -9.15 7.36
C MET A 16 12.37 -9.75 8.11
N PHE A 17 13.51 -9.88 7.44
CA PHE A 17 14.71 -10.51 8.00
C PHE A 17 15.75 -9.53 8.54
N GLU A 18 15.40 -8.27 8.78
CA GLU A 18 16.36 -7.25 9.25
C GLU A 18 17.13 -7.69 10.50
N ASN A 19 16.44 -8.32 11.45
CA ASN A 19 17.04 -8.84 12.69
C ASN A 19 17.52 -10.30 12.58
N ASN A 20 17.35 -10.95 11.44
CA ASN A 20 17.71 -12.36 11.24
C ASN A 20 18.20 -12.65 9.82
N MET A 21 19.16 -11.85 9.37
CA MET A 21 19.71 -11.88 8.01
C MET A 21 20.25 -13.25 7.56
N LYS A 22 20.61 -14.11 8.51
CA LYS A 22 21.08 -15.48 8.24
C LYS A 22 20.07 -16.25 7.39
N PHE A 23 18.78 -16.15 7.71
CA PHE A 23 17.72 -16.94 7.09
C PHE A 23 16.99 -16.22 5.95
N LYS A 24 17.42 -15.00 5.62
CA LYS A 24 16.85 -14.28 4.49
C LYS A 24 17.00 -15.08 3.20
N PRO A 25 15.93 -15.29 2.42
CA PRO A 25 16.01 -15.90 1.10
C PRO A 25 17.03 -15.20 0.22
N SER A 26 17.84 -15.96 -0.51
CA SER A 26 18.84 -15.38 -1.40
C SER A 26 18.15 -14.65 -2.56
N SER A 27 18.80 -13.61 -3.06
CA SER A 27 18.25 -12.82 -4.18
C SER A 27 18.03 -13.66 -5.45
N ILE A 28 18.84 -14.69 -5.64
CA ILE A 28 18.70 -15.58 -6.80
C ILE A 28 17.43 -16.44 -6.65
N ILE A 29 17.18 -17.01 -5.48
CA ILE A 29 15.98 -17.80 -5.20
C ILE A 29 14.72 -16.95 -5.49
N ILE A 30 14.65 -15.74 -4.92
CA ILE A 30 13.51 -14.83 -5.15
C ILE A 30 13.32 -14.53 -6.64
N THR A 31 14.43 -14.28 -7.36
CA THR A 31 14.36 -13.94 -8.79
C THR A 31 13.90 -15.13 -9.61
N THR A 32 14.44 -16.32 -9.33
CA THR A 32 14.09 -17.56 -10.06
C THR A 32 12.61 -17.90 -9.87
N LEU A 33 12.13 -17.93 -8.62
CA LEU A 33 10.72 -18.22 -8.35
C LEU A 33 9.77 -17.21 -9.01
N ALA A 34 10.09 -15.91 -8.91
CA ALA A 34 9.28 -14.90 -9.55
C ALA A 34 9.27 -15.03 -11.08
N ALA A 35 10.39 -15.37 -11.69
CA ALA A 35 10.48 -15.57 -13.14
C ALA A 35 9.70 -16.81 -13.59
N GLU A 36 9.75 -17.89 -12.81
CA GLU A 36 9.06 -19.16 -13.10
C GLU A 36 7.54 -18.97 -13.21
N VAL A 37 6.94 -18.27 -12.24
CA VAL A 37 5.49 -18.06 -12.21
C VAL A 37 5.03 -16.85 -13.03
N TYR A 38 5.96 -16.03 -13.52
CA TYR A 38 5.64 -14.73 -14.12
C TYR A 38 4.78 -14.84 -15.38
N TYR A 39 5.08 -15.79 -16.26
CA TYR A 39 4.38 -15.92 -17.53
C TYR A 39 2.89 -16.23 -17.34
N ASP A 40 2.59 -17.21 -16.50
CA ASP A 40 1.22 -17.58 -16.18
C ASP A 40 0.48 -16.48 -15.44
N ALA A 41 1.18 -15.77 -14.54
CA ALA A 41 0.63 -14.62 -13.84
C ALA A 41 0.26 -13.47 -14.81
N VAL A 42 1.07 -13.20 -15.84
CA VAL A 42 0.76 -12.19 -16.88
C VAL A 42 -0.52 -12.54 -17.62
N LEU A 43 -0.69 -13.82 -17.99
CA LEU A 43 -1.90 -14.26 -18.72
C LEU A 43 -3.17 -14.16 -17.88
N ALA A 44 -3.06 -14.19 -16.55
CA ALA A 44 -4.16 -14.15 -15.61
C ALA A 44 -4.41 -12.75 -15.02
N SER A 45 -3.73 -11.70 -15.50
CA SER A 45 -3.75 -10.38 -14.88
C SER A 45 -4.18 -9.30 -15.86
N GLU A 46 -4.99 -8.35 -15.39
CA GLU A 46 -5.44 -7.20 -16.16
C GLU A 46 -4.51 -5.98 -16.01
N ASP A 47 -3.92 -5.83 -14.84
CA ASP A 47 -3.02 -4.72 -14.52
C ASP A 47 -1.80 -5.15 -13.69
N PHE A 48 -0.97 -4.18 -13.29
CA PHE A 48 0.24 -4.45 -12.52
C PHE A 48 -0.06 -4.91 -11.09
N GLU A 49 -1.14 -4.46 -10.47
CA GLU A 49 -1.54 -4.88 -9.13
C GLU A 49 -1.94 -6.35 -9.15
N ASP A 50 -2.82 -6.73 -10.06
CA ASP A 50 -3.24 -8.11 -10.26
C ASP A 50 -2.05 -9.02 -10.58
N LEU A 51 -1.15 -8.56 -11.44
CA LEU A 51 0.06 -9.29 -11.78
C LEU A 51 0.95 -9.54 -10.55
N LEU A 52 1.19 -8.54 -9.72
CA LEU A 52 1.95 -8.67 -8.48
C LEU A 52 1.30 -9.68 -7.53
N LEU A 53 -0.01 -9.58 -7.35
CA LEU A 53 -0.75 -10.48 -6.47
C LEU A 53 -0.76 -11.92 -6.98
N ASN A 54 -0.94 -12.12 -8.29
CA ASN A 54 -0.90 -13.44 -8.89
C ASN A 54 0.48 -14.08 -8.79
N VAL A 55 1.55 -13.31 -8.96
CA VAL A 55 2.91 -13.79 -8.71
C VAL A 55 3.05 -14.22 -7.24
N ILE A 56 2.68 -13.38 -6.26
CA ILE A 56 2.79 -13.72 -4.83
C ILE A 56 1.94 -14.96 -4.48
N ARG A 57 0.72 -15.05 -5.03
CA ARG A 57 -0.20 -16.18 -4.80
C ARG A 57 0.39 -17.50 -5.27
N THR A 58 1.19 -17.49 -6.32
CA THR A 58 1.70 -18.68 -7.00
C THR A 58 3.16 -19.01 -6.71
N LEU A 59 3.92 -18.15 -6.01
CA LEU A 59 5.36 -18.37 -5.70
C LEU A 59 5.66 -19.76 -5.14
N HIS A 60 4.80 -20.28 -4.25
CA HIS A 60 4.99 -21.60 -3.65
C HIS A 60 4.88 -22.76 -4.65
N LYS A 61 4.24 -22.55 -5.81
CA LYS A 61 4.09 -23.58 -6.84
C LYS A 61 5.36 -23.81 -7.67
N ALA A 62 6.29 -22.87 -7.59
CA ALA A 62 7.58 -22.95 -8.27
C ALA A 62 8.67 -23.61 -7.40
N ILE A 63 8.29 -24.21 -6.27
CA ILE A 63 9.19 -25.02 -5.46
C ILE A 63 9.23 -26.41 -6.08
N ASP A 64 10.41 -26.86 -6.50
CA ASP A 64 10.66 -28.18 -7.03
C ASP A 64 10.79 -29.21 -5.91
N GLU A 65 10.75 -30.48 -6.26
CA GLU A 65 11.05 -31.61 -5.37
C GLU A 65 12.15 -32.45 -6.01
N ASP A 66 13.12 -32.86 -5.22
CA ASP A 66 14.15 -33.80 -5.61
C ASP A 66 14.30 -34.85 -4.49
N ASP A 67 14.06 -36.12 -4.85
CA ASP A 67 13.97 -37.26 -3.92
C ASP A 67 12.95 -37.06 -2.77
N GLY A 68 11.92 -36.23 -2.99
CA GLY A 68 10.89 -35.91 -2.00
C GLY A 68 11.23 -34.71 -1.10
N ASP A 69 12.40 -34.10 -1.26
CA ASP A 69 12.81 -32.91 -0.55
C ASP A 69 12.56 -31.65 -1.36
N PRO A 70 12.03 -30.58 -0.76
CA PRO A 70 11.80 -29.32 -1.46
C PRO A 70 13.11 -28.66 -1.88
N CYS A 71 13.17 -28.24 -3.13
CA CYS A 71 14.35 -27.58 -3.67
C CYS A 71 13.99 -26.48 -4.68
N ILE A 72 14.98 -25.71 -5.11
CA ILE A 72 14.87 -24.77 -6.22
C ILE A 72 16.05 -25.04 -7.15
N LEU A 73 15.74 -25.46 -8.35
CA LEU A 73 16.73 -25.78 -9.37
C LEU A 73 17.15 -24.52 -10.13
N ASN A 74 18.36 -24.53 -10.65
CA ASN A 74 18.80 -23.51 -11.59
C ASN A 74 18.12 -23.75 -12.95
N PRO A 75 17.33 -22.80 -13.49
CA PRO A 75 16.58 -23.00 -14.73
C PRO A 75 17.47 -23.21 -15.96
N VAL A 76 18.74 -22.85 -15.89
CA VAL A 76 19.74 -23.05 -16.96
C VAL A 76 20.50 -24.36 -16.79
N ASN A 77 20.67 -24.81 -15.54
CA ASN A 77 21.41 -26.02 -15.22
C ASN A 77 20.67 -26.79 -14.10
N HIS A 78 19.77 -27.65 -14.48
CA HIS A 78 18.92 -28.44 -13.56
C HIS A 78 19.72 -29.37 -12.61
N ASN A 79 21.03 -29.56 -12.82
CA ASN A 79 21.88 -30.29 -11.89
C ASN A 79 22.36 -29.42 -10.72
N GLU A 80 22.08 -28.12 -10.75
CA GLU A 80 22.47 -27.16 -9.72
C GLU A 80 21.28 -26.76 -8.88
N LYS A 81 21.31 -27.03 -7.58
CA LYS A 81 20.31 -26.57 -6.62
C LYS A 81 20.70 -25.21 -6.06
N LEU A 82 19.85 -24.21 -6.27
CA LEU A 82 20.01 -22.87 -5.71
C LEU A 82 19.70 -22.84 -4.20
N SER A 83 18.96 -23.83 -3.74
CA SER A 83 18.51 -24.01 -2.35
C SER A 83 19.40 -24.95 -1.52
N MET A 84 20.64 -25.18 -1.87
CA MET A 84 21.57 -26.09 -1.17
C MET A 84 21.69 -25.86 0.36
N LYS A 85 21.34 -24.67 0.85
CA LYS A 85 21.31 -24.37 2.27
C LYS A 85 20.18 -25.08 3.02
N TRP A 86 19.09 -25.42 2.32
CA TRP A 86 17.93 -26.11 2.91
C TRP A 86 18.27 -27.55 3.27
N GLU A 87 19.09 -28.20 2.48
CA GLU A 87 19.60 -29.57 2.76
C GLU A 87 20.54 -29.61 3.99
N LYS A 88 21.26 -28.51 4.24
CA LYS A 88 22.22 -28.42 5.36
C LYS A 88 21.57 -28.08 6.69
N ASP A 89 20.47 -27.35 6.67
CA ASP A 89 19.78 -26.86 7.87
C ASP A 89 18.31 -26.55 7.47
N GLU A 90 17.40 -27.40 7.94
CA GLU A 90 15.95 -27.33 7.67
C GLU A 90 15.34 -25.97 8.07
N GLU A 91 15.99 -25.25 8.99
CA GLU A 91 15.55 -23.91 9.39
C GLU A 91 15.51 -22.93 8.22
N TYR A 92 16.38 -23.06 7.23
CA TYR A 92 16.33 -22.20 6.04
C TYR A 92 15.06 -22.38 5.24
N PHE A 93 14.60 -23.61 5.04
CA PHE A 93 13.33 -23.87 4.35
C PHE A 93 12.14 -23.40 5.19
N LYS A 94 12.15 -23.67 6.49
CA LYS A 94 11.11 -23.20 7.41
C LYS A 94 10.95 -21.67 7.37
N TYR A 95 12.06 -20.94 7.48
CA TYR A 95 12.01 -19.47 7.39
C TYR A 95 11.61 -18.97 5.99
N PHE A 96 11.98 -19.68 4.95
CA PHE A 96 11.53 -19.40 3.60
C PHE A 96 10.00 -19.53 3.48
N MET A 97 9.42 -20.60 3.99
CA MET A 97 7.96 -20.79 4.00
C MET A 97 7.25 -19.74 4.86
N LEU A 98 7.81 -19.38 6.01
CA LEU A 98 7.31 -18.26 6.82
C LEU A 98 7.32 -16.93 6.04
N TRP A 99 8.33 -16.70 5.21
CA TRP A 99 8.37 -15.52 4.34
C TRP A 99 7.27 -15.56 3.28
N ILE A 100 7.02 -16.71 2.65
CA ILE A 100 5.92 -16.88 1.68
C ILE A 100 4.56 -16.58 2.34
N GLU A 101 4.33 -17.10 3.54
CA GLU A 101 3.08 -16.87 4.29
C GLU A 101 2.95 -15.39 4.70
N GLN A 102 4.03 -14.79 5.18
CA GLN A 102 4.02 -13.40 5.62
C GLN A 102 3.76 -12.44 4.48
N ILE A 103 4.40 -12.63 3.31
CA ILE A 103 4.16 -11.77 2.16
C ILE A 103 2.73 -11.90 1.63
N ARG A 104 2.14 -13.10 1.64
CA ARG A 104 0.73 -13.32 1.30
C ARG A 104 -0.20 -12.55 2.24
N THR A 105 0.10 -12.59 3.54
CA THR A 105 -0.66 -11.87 4.57
C THR A 105 -0.51 -10.36 4.42
N ASP A 106 0.72 -9.86 4.29
CA ASP A 106 1.02 -8.44 4.20
C ASP A 106 0.44 -7.77 2.94
N PHE A 107 0.31 -8.54 1.87
CA PHE A 107 -0.30 -8.08 0.62
C PHE A 107 -1.79 -8.41 0.52
N ASN A 108 -2.37 -9.05 1.53
CA ASN A 108 -3.77 -9.49 1.54
C ASN A 108 -4.17 -10.24 0.27
N VAL A 109 -3.31 -11.16 -0.17
CA VAL A 109 -3.46 -11.84 -1.48
C VAL A 109 -4.75 -12.64 -1.59
N ASP A 110 -5.23 -13.19 -0.48
CA ASP A 110 -6.39 -14.08 -0.43
C ASP A 110 -7.72 -13.34 -0.15
N ASN A 111 -7.70 -12.00 -0.13
CA ASN A 111 -8.87 -11.17 0.13
C ASN A 111 -9.24 -10.32 -1.08
N ASP A 112 -10.16 -10.81 -1.88
CA ASP A 112 -10.62 -10.14 -3.11
C ASP A 112 -11.52 -8.91 -2.86
N TYR A 113 -11.92 -8.67 -1.60
CA TYR A 113 -12.83 -7.57 -1.22
C TYR A 113 -12.13 -6.30 -0.76
N ILE A 114 -10.80 -6.27 -0.74
CA ILE A 114 -10.03 -5.09 -0.33
C ILE A 114 -9.85 -4.15 -1.52
N SER A 115 -10.12 -2.86 -1.32
CA SER A 115 -9.86 -1.86 -2.35
C SER A 115 -8.36 -1.72 -2.63
N SER A 116 -7.99 -1.38 -3.89
CA SER A 116 -6.59 -1.14 -4.29
C SER A 116 -5.87 -0.12 -3.40
N LYS A 117 -6.59 0.87 -2.88
CA LYS A 117 -6.02 1.87 -1.95
C LYS A 117 -5.63 1.28 -0.61
N ASP A 118 -6.50 0.46 -0.04
CA ASP A 118 -6.25 -0.19 1.25
C ASP A 118 -5.12 -1.21 1.12
N ARG A 119 -5.08 -1.96 0.01
CA ARG A 119 -4.01 -2.88 -0.32
C ARG A 119 -2.66 -2.17 -0.47
N MET A 120 -2.61 -1.06 -1.21
CA MET A 120 -1.40 -0.25 -1.36
C MET A 120 -0.87 0.27 -0.02
N PHE A 121 -1.74 0.56 0.93
CA PHE A 121 -1.37 0.94 2.29
C PHE A 121 -0.63 -0.20 3.01
N TYR A 122 -1.17 -1.42 2.99
CA TYR A 122 -0.53 -2.60 3.60
C TYR A 122 0.81 -2.92 2.96
N VAL A 123 0.88 -2.89 1.62
CA VAL A 123 2.12 -3.07 0.84
C VAL A 123 3.18 -2.05 1.24
N THR A 124 2.82 -0.77 1.27
CA THR A 124 3.76 0.30 1.63
C THR A 124 4.30 0.13 3.05
N ARG A 125 3.45 -0.31 3.98
CA ARG A 125 3.84 -0.56 5.36
C ARG A 125 4.83 -1.73 5.48
N SER A 126 4.56 -2.85 4.80
CA SER A 126 5.41 -4.05 4.86
C SER A 126 6.78 -3.87 4.21
N LEU A 127 6.95 -2.85 3.36
CA LEU A 127 8.19 -2.52 2.68
C LEU A 127 9.05 -1.46 3.41
N ARG A 128 8.58 -0.91 4.53
CA ARG A 128 9.33 0.07 5.34
C ARG A 128 10.23 -0.65 6.36
N ARG A 129 11.44 -0.13 6.57
CA ARG A 129 12.29 -0.60 7.67
C ARG A 129 11.64 -0.30 9.02
N LYS A 130 11.83 -1.23 9.97
CA LYS A 130 11.35 -1.09 11.35
C LYS A 130 12.14 -0.07 12.18
N ASP A 131 13.20 0.53 11.65
CA ASP A 131 14.03 1.55 12.31
C ASP A 131 13.31 2.85 12.67
N THR A 132 12.12 3.02 12.18
CA THR A 132 11.15 3.87 12.80
C THR A 132 10.20 2.95 13.54
N ASP A 133 10.44 2.71 14.81
CA ASP A 133 9.46 2.20 15.78
C ASP A 133 8.28 3.17 15.93
N ILE A 134 7.66 3.47 14.83
CA ILE A 134 6.27 3.81 14.84
C ILE A 134 5.57 2.45 14.80
N ILE A 135 5.44 1.83 15.94
CA ILE A 135 4.29 0.99 16.21
C ILE A 135 3.11 1.95 16.08
N ILE A 136 2.66 2.18 14.86
CA ILE A 136 1.31 2.64 14.64
C ILE A 136 0.50 1.40 15.06
N SER A 137 0.14 1.35 16.33
CA SER A 137 -0.90 0.47 16.80
C SER A 137 -2.06 0.62 15.82
N LEU A 138 -2.73 -0.46 15.45
CA LEU A 138 -3.96 -0.35 14.64
C LEU A 138 -5.01 0.59 15.27
N LYS A 139 -4.81 0.97 16.56
CA LYS A 139 -5.58 1.98 17.27
C LYS A 139 -5.19 3.42 16.89
N ASP A 140 -3.99 3.65 16.35
CA ASP A 140 -3.42 4.98 16.09
C ASP A 140 -3.53 5.39 14.63
N LEU A 141 -4.06 4.51 13.76
CA LEU A 141 -4.49 4.91 12.42
C LEU A 141 -5.75 5.76 12.54
N PRO A 142 -5.80 6.91 11.86
CA PRO A 142 -7.04 7.65 11.77
C PRO A 142 -8.10 6.70 11.22
N GLN A 143 -8.98 6.24 12.10
CA GLN A 143 -10.05 5.35 11.68
C GLN A 143 -11.00 6.20 10.85
N HIS A 144 -11.06 5.93 9.54
CA HIS A 144 -12.10 6.48 8.70
C HIS A 144 -13.44 6.07 9.29
N GLN A 145 -14.14 7.03 9.88
CA GLN A 145 -15.49 6.78 10.35
C GLN A 145 -16.36 6.39 9.16
N LYS A 146 -17.15 5.35 9.32
CA LYS A 146 -18.14 5.01 8.29
C LYS A 146 -19.29 6.00 8.39
N PRO A 147 -19.77 6.55 7.27
CA PRO A 147 -20.93 7.44 7.30
C PRO A 147 -22.15 6.69 7.83
N LYS A 148 -22.94 7.36 8.66
CA LYS A 148 -24.19 6.83 9.23
C LYS A 148 -25.35 6.86 8.23
N TRP A 149 -25.13 7.43 7.06
CA TRP A 149 -26.09 7.56 5.96
C TRP A 149 -25.63 6.77 4.73
N LYS A 150 -26.59 6.49 3.85
CA LYS A 150 -26.31 5.79 2.59
C LYS A 150 -25.58 6.74 1.65
N ILE A 151 -24.40 6.33 1.19
CA ILE A 151 -23.69 7.03 0.11
C ILE A 151 -24.37 6.62 -1.20
N LEU A 152 -24.92 7.59 -1.90
CA LEU A 152 -25.45 7.40 -3.23
C LEU A 152 -24.34 7.79 -4.22
N PHE A 153 -23.66 6.80 -4.78
CA PHE A 153 -22.78 7.01 -5.92
C PHE A 153 -23.48 6.50 -7.17
N ASP A 154 -23.66 7.39 -8.13
CA ASP A 154 -23.80 6.98 -9.51
C ASP A 154 -22.41 7.02 -10.15
N SER A 155 -21.95 5.88 -10.68
CA SER A 155 -20.61 5.72 -11.26
C SER A 155 -20.36 6.58 -12.50
N SER A 156 -21.41 7.22 -13.05
CA SER A 156 -21.33 8.14 -14.18
C SER A 156 -20.78 9.53 -13.81
N ASP A 157 -20.83 9.90 -12.54
CA ASP A 157 -20.49 11.25 -12.08
C ASP A 157 -19.01 11.36 -11.69
N LYS A 158 -18.22 11.97 -12.56
CA LYS A 158 -16.80 12.25 -12.31
C LYS A 158 -16.65 13.43 -11.35
N ILE A 159 -16.79 13.17 -10.05
CA ILE A 159 -16.50 14.15 -9.01
C ILE A 159 -15.00 14.44 -9.00
N LYS A 160 -14.64 15.72 -9.07
CA LYS A 160 -13.26 16.18 -8.90
C LYS A 160 -13.18 17.10 -7.69
N ILE A 161 -12.09 17.02 -6.96
CA ILE A 161 -11.76 17.91 -5.85
C ILE A 161 -10.64 18.83 -6.34
N ARG A 162 -10.84 20.14 -6.20
CA ARG A 162 -9.76 21.13 -6.31
C ARG A 162 -9.32 21.53 -4.92
N ALA A 163 -8.03 21.62 -4.71
CA ALA A 163 -7.44 22.05 -3.46
C ALA A 163 -6.65 23.33 -3.65
N PHE A 164 -6.78 24.23 -2.71
CA PHE A 164 -6.10 25.51 -2.70
C PHE A 164 -5.41 25.71 -1.37
N TYR A 165 -4.22 26.31 -1.39
CA TYR A 165 -3.38 26.53 -0.24
C TYR A 165 -3.03 28.01 -0.06
N LEU A 166 -3.10 28.49 1.17
CA LEU A 166 -2.72 29.83 1.57
C LEU A 166 -1.62 29.77 2.66
N TYR A 167 -0.46 30.31 2.37
CA TYR A 167 0.65 30.43 3.32
C TYR A 167 1.28 31.82 3.26
N LYS A 168 1.32 32.51 4.39
CA LYS A 168 1.93 33.86 4.54
C LYS A 168 1.55 34.84 3.42
N GLY A 169 0.31 34.85 2.98
CA GLY A 169 -0.16 35.66 1.88
C GLY A 169 -1.67 35.91 1.94
N PHE A 170 -2.18 36.65 0.94
CA PHE A 170 -3.59 37.05 0.87
C PHE A 170 -4.40 36.24 -0.17
N ARG A 171 -3.76 35.39 -0.96
CA ARG A 171 -4.43 34.65 -2.04
C ARG A 171 -4.17 33.16 -1.97
N TYR A 172 -5.23 32.38 -2.09
CA TYR A 172 -5.16 30.95 -2.26
C TYR A 172 -4.56 30.61 -3.62
N LYS A 173 -3.61 29.65 -3.63
CA LYS A 173 -3.04 29.08 -4.85
C LYS A 173 -3.53 27.64 -4.99
N GLU A 174 -3.93 27.25 -6.20
CA GLU A 174 -4.29 25.86 -6.47
C GLU A 174 -3.06 24.96 -6.33
N ILE A 175 -3.24 23.82 -5.71
CA ILE A 175 -2.20 22.82 -5.46
C ILE A 175 -2.55 21.49 -6.11
N LYS A 176 -1.53 20.71 -6.39
CA LYS A 176 -1.67 19.37 -6.98
C LYS A 176 -1.57 18.30 -5.88
N SER A 177 -2.17 17.13 -6.14
CA SER A 177 -2.00 15.95 -5.28
C SER A 177 -0.51 15.59 -5.15
N GLY A 178 -0.07 15.24 -3.94
CA GLY A 178 1.33 14.90 -3.63
C GLY A 178 2.28 16.11 -3.52
N GLN A 179 1.78 17.33 -3.61
CA GLN A 179 2.62 18.53 -3.45
C GLN A 179 2.94 18.74 -1.96
N ALA A 180 4.22 18.88 -1.63
CA ALA A 180 4.67 19.23 -0.29
C ALA A 180 4.22 20.67 0.08
N LEU A 181 3.72 20.83 1.30
CA LEU A 181 3.19 22.09 1.81
C LEU A 181 3.89 22.47 3.13
N ASN A 182 4.03 23.78 3.38
CA ASN A 182 4.53 24.24 4.67
C ASN A 182 3.48 24.08 5.76
N LYS A 183 3.91 23.81 6.98
CA LYS A 183 3.03 23.78 8.17
C LYS A 183 2.40 25.15 8.42
N ASN A 184 1.30 25.15 9.16
CA ASN A 184 0.56 26.36 9.56
C ASN A 184 -0.03 27.16 8.38
N GLY A 185 -0.30 26.51 7.28
CA GLY A 185 -1.06 27.06 6.17
C GLY A 185 -2.55 26.78 6.28
N LYS A 186 -3.33 27.42 5.39
CA LYS A 186 -4.76 27.22 5.27
C LYS A 186 -5.09 26.49 3.99
N LEU A 187 -5.93 25.49 4.06
CA LEU A 187 -6.45 24.76 2.91
C LEU A 187 -7.91 25.11 2.62
N LYS A 188 -8.25 25.15 1.35
CA LYS A 188 -9.62 25.25 0.87
C LYS A 188 -9.84 24.15 -0.18
N PHE A 189 -10.91 23.39 -0.04
CA PHE A 189 -11.30 22.34 -0.96
C PHE A 189 -12.63 22.69 -1.62
N GLU A 190 -12.72 22.47 -2.93
CA GLU A 190 -13.94 22.68 -3.70
C GLU A 190 -14.29 21.41 -4.48
N VAL A 191 -15.57 21.05 -4.53
CA VAL A 191 -16.08 20.02 -5.43
C VAL A 191 -16.35 20.66 -6.79
N VAL A 192 -15.92 20.01 -7.86
CA VAL A 192 -16.16 20.45 -9.25
C VAL A 192 -16.58 19.28 -10.14
N GLY A 193 -17.25 19.60 -11.23
CA GLY A 193 -17.56 18.65 -12.29
C GLY A 193 -18.92 17.94 -12.17
N MET A 194 -19.75 18.31 -11.20
CA MET A 194 -21.08 17.75 -11.01
C MET A 194 -22.09 18.84 -10.64
N ASN A 195 -23.32 18.72 -11.10
CA ASN A 195 -24.43 19.48 -10.54
C ASN A 195 -24.76 18.92 -9.15
N LEU A 196 -24.57 19.74 -8.11
CA LEU A 196 -24.75 19.35 -6.72
C LEU A 196 -26.15 19.70 -6.16
N ASP A 197 -27.11 20.08 -7.03
CA ASP A 197 -28.46 20.35 -6.64
C ASP A 197 -29.11 19.08 -6.07
N GLY A 198 -29.68 19.19 -4.89
CA GLY A 198 -30.28 18.05 -4.19
C GLY A 198 -29.29 17.13 -3.44
N TYR A 199 -27.98 17.33 -3.54
CA TYR A 199 -26.99 16.56 -2.81
C TYR A 199 -26.43 17.31 -1.59
N SER A 200 -26.25 16.60 -0.48
CA SER A 200 -25.46 17.07 0.66
C SER A 200 -24.03 16.57 0.52
N VAL A 201 -23.07 17.48 0.57
CA VAL A 201 -21.66 17.15 0.48
C VAL A 201 -21.04 17.14 1.88
N PHE A 202 -20.49 16.01 2.27
CA PHE A 202 -19.74 15.85 3.51
C PHE A 202 -18.27 15.64 3.18
N TRP A 203 -17.42 16.23 3.99
CA TRP A 203 -15.97 16.13 3.86
C TRP A 203 -15.41 15.29 4.99
N GLN A 204 -14.51 14.39 4.67
CA GLN A 204 -13.72 13.69 5.65
C GLN A 204 -12.26 14.04 5.42
N ILE A 205 -11.59 14.50 6.49
CA ILE A 205 -10.17 14.86 6.45
C ILE A 205 -9.44 13.95 7.42
N THR A 206 -8.40 13.30 6.92
CA THR A 206 -7.52 12.47 7.72
C THR A 206 -6.10 13.01 7.62
N ASN A 207 -5.47 13.18 8.77
CA ASN A 207 -4.06 13.46 8.88
C ASN A 207 -3.35 12.19 9.31
N THR A 208 -2.11 12.00 8.89
CA THR A 208 -1.27 10.85 9.24
C THR A 208 0.09 11.34 9.72
N GLY A 209 0.82 10.48 10.40
CA GLY A 209 2.18 10.78 10.87
C GLY A 209 2.26 11.24 12.32
N THR A 210 3.46 11.09 12.89
CA THR A 210 3.75 11.35 14.31
C THR A 210 3.47 12.77 14.74
N GLU A 211 3.60 13.75 13.85
CA GLU A 211 3.31 15.13 14.19
C GLU A 211 1.80 15.39 14.37
N ALA A 212 0.98 14.79 13.51
CA ALA A 212 -0.47 14.87 13.64
C ALA A 212 -0.95 14.16 14.91
N GLU A 213 -0.34 13.03 15.23
CA GLU A 213 -0.59 12.26 16.44
C GLU A 213 -0.21 13.06 17.69
N ASN A 214 1.00 13.58 17.78
CA ASN A 214 1.49 14.39 18.89
C ASN A 214 0.66 15.66 19.10
N ALA A 215 0.10 16.20 18.03
CA ALA A 215 -0.79 17.36 18.07
C ALA A 215 -2.27 16.98 18.34
N ASN A 216 -2.57 15.67 18.50
CA ASN A 216 -3.92 15.13 18.63
C ASN A 216 -4.86 15.55 17.48
N CYS A 217 -4.32 15.54 16.26
CA CYS A 217 -4.96 16.04 15.04
C CYS A 217 -5.11 14.97 13.95
N LEU A 218 -5.19 13.69 14.30
CA LEU A 218 -5.37 12.61 13.32
C LEU A 218 -6.67 12.76 12.54
N ARG A 219 -7.73 13.24 13.17
CA ARG A 219 -9.04 13.49 12.58
C ARG A 219 -9.71 12.23 12.01
N GLY A 220 -10.65 12.37 11.09
CA GLY A 220 -11.41 11.27 10.49
C GLY A 220 -12.93 11.47 10.59
N ASP A 221 -13.36 12.59 11.21
CA ASP A 221 -14.76 12.98 11.34
C ASP A 221 -15.32 13.51 10.03
N PHE A 222 -16.65 13.51 9.92
CA PHE A 222 -17.36 14.10 8.80
C PHE A 222 -17.76 15.53 9.12
N TYR A 223 -17.53 16.41 8.15
CA TYR A 223 -17.85 17.83 8.22
C TYR A 223 -18.82 18.22 7.11
N ASN A 224 -19.78 19.05 7.41
CA ASN A 224 -20.66 19.64 6.41
C ASN A 224 -19.90 20.64 5.53
N SER A 225 -20.35 20.78 4.29
CA SER A 225 -19.88 21.84 3.41
C SER A 225 -20.41 23.20 3.85
N GLU A 226 -19.58 24.23 3.75
CA GLU A 226 -20.00 25.62 3.71
C GLU A 226 -20.39 25.98 2.28
N ILE A 227 -21.42 26.79 2.09
CA ILE A 227 -21.82 27.32 0.77
C ILE A 227 -21.29 28.75 0.68
N ILE A 228 -20.31 28.96 -0.21
CA ILE A 228 -19.72 30.26 -0.49
C ILE A 228 -19.80 30.48 -2.00
N GLU A 229 -20.46 31.57 -2.41
CA GLU A 229 -20.65 31.90 -3.85
C GLU A 229 -21.23 30.71 -4.68
N GLY A 230 -22.21 30.01 -4.11
CA GLY A 230 -22.83 28.85 -4.76
C GLY A 230 -21.99 27.57 -4.84
N LYS A 231 -20.80 27.57 -4.25
CA LYS A 231 -19.92 26.38 -4.24
C LYS A 231 -19.92 25.73 -2.86
N LYS A 232 -19.90 24.40 -2.85
CA LYS A 232 -19.77 23.60 -1.63
C LYS A 232 -18.27 23.48 -1.27
N ILE A 233 -17.86 24.14 -0.20
CA ILE A 233 -16.46 24.37 0.18
C ILE A 233 -16.21 23.81 1.56
N ARG A 234 -14.98 23.32 1.79
CA ARG A 234 -14.41 23.03 3.09
C ARG A 234 -13.13 23.85 3.28
N LYS A 235 -13.02 24.54 4.40
CA LYS A 235 -11.81 25.28 4.79
C LYS A 235 -11.14 24.63 5.99
N GLU A 236 -9.83 24.58 5.95
CA GLU A 236 -8.97 24.16 7.06
C GLU A 236 -7.95 25.23 7.40
N ASP A 237 -7.87 25.58 8.68
CA ASP A 237 -6.99 26.66 9.12
C ASP A 237 -5.56 26.21 9.37
N THR A 238 -5.35 24.95 9.70
CA THR A 238 -4.02 24.41 9.99
C THR A 238 -3.84 23.05 9.34
N LEU A 239 -2.69 22.85 8.70
CA LEU A 239 -2.33 21.60 8.05
C LEU A 239 -1.04 21.07 8.67
N TYR A 240 -1.10 19.84 9.13
CA TYR A 240 0.08 19.04 9.46
C TYR A 240 0.38 18.11 8.30
N VAL A 241 1.56 18.27 7.71
CA VAL A 241 2.06 17.42 6.61
C VAL A 241 3.17 16.57 7.20
N GLY A 242 2.97 15.27 7.21
CA GLY A 242 3.97 14.27 7.61
C GLY A 242 4.85 13.86 6.46
#